data_2b1919d5fab67e1662d6663ba474bc34
#
_entry.id   2b1919d5fab67e1662d6663ba474bc34
#
_cell.length_a   1.000
_cell.length_b   1.000
_cell.length_c   1.000
_cell.angle_alpha   90.00
_cell.angle_beta   90.00
_cell.angle_gamma   90.00
#
_symmetry.space_group_name_H-M   'P 1'
#
loop_
_entity.id
_entity.type
_entity.pdbx_description
1 polymer ?
#
loop_
_entity_poly.entity_id
_entity_poly.type
_entity_poly.pdbx_seq_one_letter_code
_entity_poly.pdbx_strand_id
1 'polypeptide(L)'
;MIGIAGADRVVTMDLHADQIQGFFDIPVDNIYAAPVLNGELWRHAPEGLMVVSPDVGGVVRARAMAKQLGVELAIIDKRRPKANEAKVMHIIGSVDKRSCVLMDDMVDTANTLCEAASALKDAGAVQVKACCTHPVLSGKAVERIEASELDEVVVTNSIPLSEEAINFSTKIRQISVASLLAESIRRIASGDSVSSLFLD
;
A
#
# COMPACT_ATOMS: atom_id res chain seq x y z
N MET A 1 -6.19 26.11 6.73
CA MET A 1 -6.11 26.09 8.20
C MET A 1 -4.68 25.86 8.69
N ILE A 2 -3.94 24.85 8.21
CA ILE A 2 -2.56 24.54 8.65
C ILE A 2 -1.64 25.77 8.47
N GLY A 3 -1.58 26.37 7.26
CA GLY A 3 -0.77 27.57 7.00
C GLY A 3 -1.22 28.79 7.83
N ILE A 4 -2.55 29.00 8.02
CA ILE A 4 -3.05 30.10 8.88
C ILE A 4 -2.65 29.87 10.35
N ALA A 5 -2.52 28.63 10.78
CA ALA A 5 -2.05 28.27 12.13
C ALA A 5 -0.53 28.49 12.33
N GLY A 6 0.19 28.93 11.29
CA GLY A 6 1.61 29.31 11.35
C GLY A 6 2.58 28.21 10.95
N ALA A 7 2.13 27.18 10.23
CA ALA A 7 3.06 26.20 9.67
C ALA A 7 3.84 26.80 8.49
N ASP A 8 5.16 26.63 8.47
CA ASP A 8 6.06 27.07 7.40
C ASP A 8 6.27 25.98 6.32
N ARG A 9 6.01 24.73 6.65
CA ARG A 9 6.19 23.57 5.78
C ARG A 9 5.30 22.40 6.25
N VAL A 10 4.87 21.57 5.30
CA VAL A 10 4.08 20.35 5.58
C VAL A 10 4.85 19.14 5.09
N VAL A 11 4.93 18.10 5.92
CA VAL A 11 5.43 16.79 5.53
C VAL A 11 4.27 15.80 5.61
N THR A 12 4.04 15.06 4.56
CA THR A 12 3.01 14.03 4.46
C THR A 12 3.64 12.69 4.08
N MET A 13 2.90 11.62 4.25
CA MET A 13 3.33 10.30 3.81
C MET A 13 2.26 9.68 2.92
N ASP A 14 2.64 9.21 1.73
CA ASP A 14 1.80 8.49 0.76
C ASP A 14 0.37 9.07 0.65
N LEU A 15 0.28 10.33 0.23
CA LEU A 15 -1.03 10.93 -0.02
C LEU A 15 -1.83 10.08 -1.02
N HIS A 16 -3.10 9.80 -0.68
CA HIS A 16 -4.02 9.13 -1.59
C HIS A 16 -4.25 9.93 -2.87
N ALA A 17 -4.32 11.24 -2.75
CA ALA A 17 -4.46 12.18 -3.85
C ALA A 17 -3.30 13.19 -3.83
N ASP A 18 -2.31 12.99 -4.69
CA ASP A 18 -1.11 13.84 -4.78
C ASP A 18 -1.46 15.31 -5.04
N GLN A 19 -2.61 15.59 -5.65
CA GLN A 19 -3.11 16.93 -5.92
C GLN A 19 -3.34 17.76 -4.65
N ILE A 20 -3.47 17.14 -3.48
CA ILE A 20 -3.60 17.82 -2.18
C ILE A 20 -2.43 18.78 -1.95
N GLN A 21 -1.22 18.45 -2.44
CA GLN A 21 -0.05 19.32 -2.34
C GLN A 21 -0.28 20.70 -2.98
N GLY A 22 -1.07 20.77 -4.06
CA GLY A 22 -1.37 22.01 -4.78
C GLY A 22 -2.33 22.97 -4.05
N PHE A 23 -2.91 22.56 -2.92
CA PHE A 23 -3.79 23.42 -2.10
C PHE A 23 -3.07 24.18 -0.99
N PHE A 24 -1.76 23.99 -0.86
CA PHE A 24 -0.95 24.69 0.12
C PHE A 24 -0.17 25.82 -0.54
N ASP A 25 -0.11 26.98 0.13
CA ASP A 25 0.75 28.12 -0.24
C ASP A 25 2.17 28.02 0.36
N ILE A 26 2.41 26.97 1.15
CA ILE A 26 3.69 26.64 1.78
C ILE A 26 4.24 25.34 1.19
N PRO A 27 5.55 25.07 1.29
CA PRO A 27 6.15 23.85 0.77
C PRO A 27 5.51 22.60 1.38
N VAL A 28 5.27 21.58 0.54
CA VAL A 28 4.77 20.27 0.93
C VAL A 28 5.72 19.19 0.42
N ASP A 29 6.21 18.34 1.32
CA ASP A 29 6.99 17.16 0.96
C ASP A 29 6.15 15.92 1.19
N ASN A 30 5.82 15.20 0.12
CA ASN A 30 5.14 13.91 0.21
C ASN A 30 6.21 12.80 0.24
N ILE A 31 6.32 12.13 1.38
CA ILE A 31 7.26 11.02 1.63
C ILE A 31 6.58 9.72 1.23
N TYR A 32 7.31 8.82 0.58
CA TYR A 32 6.79 7.52 0.18
C TYR A 32 7.32 6.42 1.11
N ALA A 33 6.45 5.56 1.63
CA ALA A 33 6.84 4.42 2.45
C ALA A 33 7.45 3.27 1.63
N ALA A 34 7.43 3.37 0.31
CA ALA A 34 7.93 2.34 -0.60
C ALA A 34 9.34 1.80 -0.25
N PRO A 35 10.35 2.60 0.14
CA PRO A 35 11.66 2.06 0.52
C PRO A 35 11.59 1.10 1.72
N VAL A 36 10.71 1.37 2.69
CA VAL A 36 10.53 0.52 3.87
C VAL A 36 9.78 -0.75 3.50
N LEU A 37 8.68 -0.63 2.74
CA LEU A 37 7.88 -1.76 2.27
C LEU A 37 8.68 -2.67 1.33
N ASN A 38 9.44 -2.10 0.38
CA ASN A 38 10.30 -2.86 -0.52
C ASN A 38 11.41 -3.59 0.23
N GLY A 39 12.03 -2.93 1.21
CA GLY A 39 13.04 -3.56 2.06
C GLY A 39 12.49 -4.74 2.87
N GLU A 40 11.24 -4.66 3.30
CA GLU A 40 10.56 -5.76 3.99
C GLU A 40 10.26 -6.92 3.05
N LEU A 41 9.71 -6.62 1.87
CA LEU A 41 9.43 -7.63 0.85
C LEU A 41 10.70 -8.30 0.34
N TRP A 42 11.77 -7.53 0.11
CA TRP A 42 13.06 -8.07 -0.32
C TRP A 42 13.63 -9.10 0.66
N ARG A 43 13.58 -8.82 1.97
CA ARG A 43 14.09 -9.74 2.99
C ARG A 43 13.34 -11.07 3.06
N HIS A 44 12.07 -11.06 2.68
CA HIS A 44 11.16 -12.20 2.78
C HIS A 44 10.58 -12.61 1.44
N ALA A 45 11.26 -12.22 0.33
CA ALA A 45 10.76 -12.48 -1.03
C ALA A 45 10.64 -13.99 -1.29
N PRO A 46 9.43 -14.50 -1.52
CA PRO A 46 9.26 -15.89 -1.93
C PRO A 46 9.69 -16.06 -3.39
N GLU A 47 9.99 -17.30 -3.76
CA GLU A 47 10.19 -17.65 -5.17
C GLU A 47 8.93 -17.33 -5.98
N GLY A 48 9.11 -16.79 -7.18
CA GLY A 48 7.99 -16.43 -8.05
C GLY A 48 7.18 -15.21 -7.57
N LEU A 49 7.79 -14.32 -6.77
CA LEU A 49 7.14 -13.08 -6.33
C LEU A 49 6.65 -12.26 -7.53
N MET A 50 5.44 -11.73 -7.40
CA MET A 50 4.81 -10.82 -8.35
C MET A 50 4.08 -9.70 -7.60
N VAL A 51 4.27 -8.46 -8.04
CA VAL A 51 3.50 -7.33 -7.51
C VAL A 51 2.18 -7.23 -8.25
N VAL A 52 1.11 -6.94 -7.53
CA VAL A 52 -0.23 -6.82 -8.08
C VAL A 52 -0.85 -5.47 -7.67
N SER A 53 -1.36 -4.74 -8.66
CA SER A 53 -2.21 -3.58 -8.38
C SER A 53 -3.64 -4.04 -8.15
N PRO A 54 -4.27 -3.70 -7.00
CA PRO A 54 -5.65 -4.12 -6.70
C PRO A 54 -6.70 -3.43 -7.57
N ASP A 55 -6.33 -2.36 -8.28
CA ASP A 55 -7.17 -1.64 -9.24
C ASP A 55 -6.31 -0.84 -10.24
N VAL A 56 -6.97 -0.16 -11.18
CA VAL A 56 -6.29 0.65 -12.20
C VAL A 56 -5.65 1.91 -11.61
N GLY A 57 -6.19 2.46 -10.51
CA GLY A 57 -5.67 3.68 -9.86
C GLY A 57 -4.31 3.46 -9.20
N GLY A 58 -4.07 2.29 -8.62
CA GLY A 58 -2.81 1.93 -7.95
C GLY A 58 -1.66 1.50 -8.86
N VAL A 59 -1.88 1.42 -10.19
CA VAL A 59 -0.91 0.84 -11.15
C VAL A 59 0.45 1.55 -11.12
N VAL A 60 0.48 2.86 -10.98
CA VAL A 60 1.75 3.63 -10.97
C VAL A 60 2.61 3.21 -9.78
N ARG A 61 2.02 3.12 -8.59
CA ARG A 61 2.68 2.69 -7.34
C ARG A 61 3.16 1.24 -7.45
N ALA A 62 2.28 0.34 -7.86
CA ALA A 62 2.62 -1.07 -8.02
C ALA A 62 3.74 -1.30 -9.04
N ARG A 63 3.74 -0.54 -10.15
CA ARG A 63 4.79 -0.60 -11.16
C ARG A 63 6.14 -0.13 -10.64
N ALA A 64 6.17 0.96 -9.87
CA ALA A 64 7.39 1.45 -9.23
C ALA A 64 7.99 0.39 -8.30
N MET A 65 7.16 -0.23 -7.46
CA MET A 65 7.58 -1.33 -6.57
C MET A 65 8.08 -2.54 -7.37
N ALA A 66 7.35 -2.99 -8.38
CA ALA A 66 7.76 -4.13 -9.22
C ALA A 66 9.12 -3.89 -9.88
N LYS A 67 9.35 -2.67 -10.38
CA LYS A 67 10.63 -2.25 -10.98
C LYS A 67 11.77 -2.31 -9.97
N GLN A 68 11.57 -1.77 -8.75
CA GLN A 68 12.61 -1.77 -7.70
C GLN A 68 12.92 -3.19 -7.21
N LEU A 69 11.92 -4.06 -7.12
CA LEU A 69 12.10 -5.46 -6.74
C LEU A 69 12.61 -6.36 -7.89
N GLY A 70 12.61 -5.86 -9.13
CA GLY A 70 12.98 -6.65 -10.30
C GLY A 70 12.02 -7.80 -10.61
N VAL A 71 10.72 -7.62 -10.30
CA VAL A 71 9.67 -8.63 -10.48
C VAL A 71 8.59 -8.17 -11.45
N GLU A 72 7.75 -9.10 -11.90
CA GLU A 72 6.64 -8.83 -12.80
C GLU A 72 5.48 -8.13 -12.07
N LEU A 73 4.63 -7.44 -12.86
CA LEU A 73 3.43 -6.75 -12.43
C LEU A 73 2.19 -7.41 -13.03
N ALA A 74 1.17 -7.64 -12.20
CA ALA A 74 -0.18 -7.91 -12.63
C ALA A 74 -1.13 -6.78 -12.19
N ILE A 75 -2.27 -6.65 -12.86
CA ILE A 75 -3.26 -5.60 -12.58
C ILE A 75 -4.64 -6.25 -12.49
N ILE A 76 -5.41 -5.90 -11.48
CA ILE A 76 -6.81 -6.29 -11.37
C ILE A 76 -7.67 -5.15 -11.94
N ASP A 77 -8.32 -5.42 -13.07
CA ASP A 77 -9.28 -4.52 -13.70
C ASP A 77 -10.70 -4.90 -13.23
N LYS A 78 -11.32 -4.01 -12.46
CA LYS A 78 -12.66 -4.18 -11.92
C LYS A 78 -13.67 -3.56 -12.87
N ARG A 79 -14.39 -4.37 -13.62
CA ARG A 79 -15.44 -3.90 -14.49
C ARG A 79 -16.81 -4.16 -13.89
N ARG A 80 -17.68 -3.16 -13.95
CA ARG A 80 -19.12 -3.31 -13.74
C ARG A 80 -19.77 -3.24 -15.11
N PRO A 81 -20.17 -4.36 -15.75
CA PRO A 81 -20.76 -4.34 -17.08
C PRO A 81 -22.06 -3.54 -17.12
N LYS A 82 -22.88 -3.63 -16.07
CA LYS A 82 -24.14 -2.87 -15.87
C LYS A 82 -24.43 -2.66 -14.38
N ALA A 83 -25.30 -1.67 -14.09
CA ALA A 83 -25.87 -1.51 -12.77
C ALA A 83 -26.64 -2.79 -12.38
N ASN A 84 -26.34 -3.38 -11.20
CA ASN A 84 -26.90 -4.64 -10.67
C ASN A 84 -26.33 -5.95 -11.25
N GLU A 85 -25.28 -5.94 -12.08
CA GLU A 85 -24.55 -7.15 -12.43
C GLU A 85 -23.36 -7.39 -11.45
N ALA A 86 -22.99 -8.65 -11.26
CA ALA A 86 -21.83 -9.01 -10.43
C ALA A 86 -20.55 -8.34 -10.97
N LYS A 87 -19.72 -7.86 -10.05
CA LYS A 87 -18.40 -7.33 -10.41
C LYS A 87 -17.58 -8.44 -11.04
N VAL A 88 -17.11 -8.23 -12.26
CA VAL A 88 -16.15 -9.12 -12.90
C VAL A 88 -14.75 -8.54 -12.66
N MET A 89 -13.89 -9.36 -12.06
CA MET A 89 -12.47 -9.03 -11.93
C MET A 89 -11.71 -9.68 -13.07
N HIS A 90 -11.04 -8.85 -13.86
CA HIS A 90 -10.17 -9.32 -14.93
C HIS A 90 -8.71 -9.09 -14.51
N ILE A 91 -7.93 -10.17 -14.46
CA ILE A 91 -6.52 -10.11 -14.12
C ILE A 91 -5.70 -9.97 -15.40
N ILE A 92 -4.95 -8.90 -15.51
CA ILE A 92 -3.98 -8.65 -16.57
C ILE A 92 -2.62 -9.12 -16.07
N GLY A 93 -2.08 -10.16 -16.68
CA GLY A 93 -0.87 -10.86 -16.24
C GLY A 93 -1.17 -12.30 -15.83
N SER A 94 -0.15 -13.15 -15.74
CA SER A 94 -0.29 -14.55 -15.33
C SER A 94 0.13 -14.73 -13.88
N VAL A 95 -0.82 -15.08 -13.02
CA VAL A 95 -0.60 -15.24 -11.57
C VAL A 95 -0.59 -16.71 -11.13
N ASP A 96 -0.81 -17.64 -12.08
CA ASP A 96 -0.79 -19.08 -11.79
C ASP A 96 0.56 -19.51 -11.19
N LYS A 97 0.49 -20.20 -10.07
CA LYS A 97 1.65 -20.66 -9.27
C LYS A 97 2.58 -19.55 -8.78
N ARG A 98 2.12 -18.30 -8.74
CA ARG A 98 2.92 -17.15 -8.28
C ARG A 98 2.58 -16.80 -6.83
N SER A 99 3.56 -16.21 -6.15
CA SER A 99 3.37 -15.53 -4.87
C SER A 99 3.06 -14.07 -5.14
N CYS A 100 1.81 -13.67 -4.91
CA CYS A 100 1.32 -12.32 -5.24
C CYS A 100 1.39 -11.39 -4.04
N VAL A 101 1.81 -10.15 -4.25
CA VAL A 101 1.73 -9.07 -3.27
C VAL A 101 0.89 -7.93 -3.82
N LEU A 102 -0.27 -7.71 -3.20
CA LEU A 102 -1.13 -6.56 -3.48
C LEU A 102 -0.51 -5.30 -2.88
N MET A 103 -0.39 -4.23 -3.67
CA MET A 103 0.19 -2.96 -3.21
C MET A 103 -0.85 -1.85 -3.25
N ASP A 104 -1.10 -1.21 -2.10
CA ASP A 104 -2.01 -0.08 -1.99
C ASP A 104 -1.46 0.99 -1.04
N ASP A 105 -2.02 2.21 -1.05
CA ASP A 105 -1.63 3.26 -0.10
C ASP A 105 -2.35 3.10 1.23
N MET A 106 -3.58 2.64 1.22
CA MET A 106 -4.34 2.45 2.45
C MET A 106 -5.21 1.21 2.41
N VAL A 107 -5.47 0.67 3.58
CA VAL A 107 -6.51 -0.31 3.81
C VAL A 107 -7.56 0.30 4.75
N ASP A 108 -8.72 0.65 4.18
CA ASP A 108 -9.85 1.19 4.94
C ASP A 108 -10.79 0.04 5.37
N THR A 109 -11.82 -0.26 4.59
CA THR A 109 -12.76 -1.35 4.91
C THR A 109 -12.27 -2.75 4.54
N ALA A 110 -11.14 -2.85 3.87
CA ALA A 110 -10.51 -4.05 3.32
C ALA A 110 -11.32 -4.81 2.26
N ASN A 111 -12.49 -4.32 1.83
CA ASN A 111 -13.31 -4.99 0.81
C ASN A 111 -12.54 -5.23 -0.49
N THR A 112 -11.91 -4.18 -1.02
CA THR A 112 -11.15 -4.22 -2.28
C THR A 112 -10.01 -5.24 -2.20
N LEU A 113 -9.29 -5.23 -1.08
CA LEU A 113 -8.12 -6.08 -0.87
C LEU A 113 -8.51 -7.56 -0.77
N CYS A 114 -9.58 -7.85 0.00
CA CYS A 114 -10.06 -9.23 0.18
C CYS A 114 -10.70 -9.80 -1.10
N GLU A 115 -11.48 -8.99 -1.84
CA GLU A 115 -12.00 -9.37 -3.16
C GLU A 115 -10.87 -9.67 -4.15
N ALA A 116 -9.82 -8.82 -4.13
CA ALA A 116 -8.64 -9.01 -4.98
C ALA A 116 -7.90 -10.31 -4.62
N ALA A 117 -7.74 -10.59 -3.33
CA ALA A 117 -7.08 -11.82 -2.87
C ALA A 117 -7.83 -13.08 -3.30
N SER A 118 -9.15 -13.10 -3.19
CA SER A 118 -9.97 -14.22 -3.67
C SER A 118 -9.80 -14.43 -5.17
N ALA A 119 -9.88 -13.36 -5.97
CA ALA A 119 -9.68 -13.45 -7.42
C ALA A 119 -8.29 -13.99 -7.81
N LEU A 120 -7.24 -13.61 -7.08
CA LEU A 120 -5.89 -14.11 -7.31
C LEU A 120 -5.75 -15.58 -6.94
N LYS A 121 -6.35 -16.03 -5.83
CA LYS A 121 -6.36 -17.45 -5.45
C LYS A 121 -7.14 -18.29 -6.46
N ASP A 122 -8.32 -17.82 -6.91
CA ASP A 122 -9.11 -18.47 -7.95
C ASP A 122 -8.35 -18.58 -9.28
N ALA A 123 -7.45 -17.64 -9.57
CA ALA A 123 -6.58 -17.64 -10.74
C ALA A 123 -5.28 -18.45 -10.56
N GLY A 124 -5.12 -19.18 -9.45
CA GLY A 124 -4.02 -20.10 -9.21
C GLY A 124 -2.82 -19.54 -8.42
N ALA A 125 -2.94 -18.35 -7.83
CA ALA A 125 -1.88 -17.82 -6.97
C ALA A 125 -1.69 -18.72 -5.72
N VAL A 126 -0.44 -19.10 -5.45
CA VAL A 126 -0.13 -19.99 -4.31
C VAL A 126 -0.12 -19.23 -2.98
N GLN A 127 0.26 -17.96 -3.01
CA GLN A 127 0.27 -17.08 -1.85
C GLN A 127 -0.22 -15.69 -2.25
N VAL A 128 -1.00 -15.04 -1.37
CA VAL A 128 -1.44 -13.66 -1.59
C VAL A 128 -1.21 -12.86 -0.32
N LYS A 129 -0.28 -11.92 -0.38
CA LYS A 129 -0.03 -10.93 0.66
C LYS A 129 -0.50 -9.56 0.22
N ALA A 130 -0.59 -8.62 1.16
CA ALA A 130 -0.82 -7.22 0.87
C ALA A 130 0.19 -6.35 1.62
N CYS A 131 0.58 -5.23 0.99
CA CYS A 131 1.38 -4.17 1.60
C CYS A 131 0.66 -2.85 1.43
N CYS A 132 0.39 -2.17 2.55
CA CYS A 132 -0.27 -0.86 2.57
C CYS A 132 0.45 0.09 3.52
N THR A 133 0.47 1.37 3.16
CA THR A 133 1.05 2.40 4.04
C THR A 133 0.13 2.68 5.21
N HIS A 134 -1.15 2.97 4.97
CA HIS A 134 -2.07 3.46 6.00
C HIS A 134 -3.10 2.41 6.44
N PRO A 135 -2.96 1.84 7.66
CA PRO A 135 -3.94 0.91 8.22
C PRO A 135 -5.10 1.69 8.87
N VAL A 136 -6.03 2.20 8.05
CA VAL A 136 -7.24 2.86 8.57
C VAL A 136 -8.14 1.85 9.28
N LEU A 137 -8.31 0.66 8.70
CA LEU A 137 -8.99 -0.51 9.26
C LEU A 137 -10.36 -0.19 9.86
N SER A 138 -11.18 0.55 9.12
CA SER A 138 -12.50 0.96 9.61
C SER A 138 -13.53 -0.17 9.62
N GLY A 139 -14.49 -0.04 10.50
CA GLY A 139 -15.63 -0.95 10.61
C GLY A 139 -15.19 -2.39 10.89
N LYS A 140 -15.56 -3.33 10.03
CA LYS A 140 -15.23 -4.76 10.15
C LYS A 140 -14.00 -5.18 9.33
N ALA A 141 -13.03 -4.28 9.12
CA ALA A 141 -11.87 -4.56 8.28
C ALA A 141 -11.02 -5.72 8.82
N VAL A 142 -10.78 -5.74 10.13
CA VAL A 142 -9.98 -6.79 10.80
C VAL A 142 -10.65 -8.16 10.66
N GLU A 143 -11.94 -8.27 11.00
CA GLU A 143 -12.71 -9.52 10.84
C GLU A 143 -12.67 -10.01 9.38
N ARG A 144 -12.79 -9.08 8.43
CA ARG A 144 -12.80 -9.40 6.99
C ARG A 144 -11.43 -9.89 6.50
N ILE A 145 -10.34 -9.27 6.95
CA ILE A 145 -8.98 -9.73 6.63
C ILE A 145 -8.76 -11.14 7.19
N GLU A 146 -9.12 -11.39 8.44
CA GLU A 146 -8.97 -12.72 9.05
C GLU A 146 -9.74 -13.82 8.30
N ALA A 147 -10.95 -13.49 7.83
CA ALA A 147 -11.80 -14.42 7.09
C ALA A 147 -11.44 -14.55 5.59
N SER A 148 -10.51 -13.75 5.08
CA SER A 148 -10.17 -13.69 3.66
C SER A 148 -9.10 -14.70 3.25
N GLU A 149 -8.86 -14.78 1.94
CA GLU A 149 -7.77 -15.54 1.32
C GLU A 149 -6.39 -14.85 1.41
N LEU A 150 -6.29 -13.72 2.10
CA LEU A 150 -5.00 -13.09 2.38
C LEU A 150 -4.20 -13.93 3.36
N ASP A 151 -2.94 -14.18 3.04
CA ASP A 151 -2.01 -14.89 3.92
C ASP A 151 -1.36 -13.92 4.94
N GLU A 152 -1.11 -12.67 4.54
CA GLU A 152 -0.51 -11.63 5.40
C GLU A 152 -0.87 -10.24 4.86
N VAL A 153 -1.05 -9.27 5.75
CA VAL A 153 -1.18 -7.85 5.45
C VAL A 153 -0.11 -7.07 6.21
N VAL A 154 0.89 -6.57 5.49
CA VAL A 154 1.95 -5.73 6.06
C VAL A 154 1.54 -4.26 5.95
N VAL A 155 1.51 -3.57 7.07
CA VAL A 155 1.14 -2.16 7.15
C VAL A 155 2.21 -1.34 7.88
N THR A 156 2.26 -0.04 7.64
CA THR A 156 3.17 0.82 8.41
C THR A 156 2.52 1.29 9.71
N ASN A 157 3.32 1.89 10.58
CA ASN A 157 2.84 2.54 11.80
C ASN A 157 2.48 4.04 11.57
N SER A 158 2.13 4.42 10.35
CA SER A 158 1.61 5.77 10.04
C SER A 158 0.29 6.06 10.79
N ILE A 159 -0.48 5.01 11.06
CA ILE A 159 -1.66 5.00 11.92
C ILE A 159 -1.47 3.87 12.95
N PRO A 160 -1.67 4.14 14.25
CA PRO A 160 -1.63 3.09 15.27
C PRO A 160 -2.69 2.01 15.02
N LEU A 161 -2.34 0.75 15.20
CA LEU A 161 -3.33 -0.32 15.17
C LEU A 161 -4.28 -0.22 16.37
N SER A 162 -5.55 -0.55 16.14
CA SER A 162 -6.53 -0.68 17.21
C SER A 162 -6.21 -1.89 18.12
N GLU A 163 -6.74 -1.87 19.35
CA GLU A 163 -6.63 -3.03 20.26
C GLU A 163 -7.20 -4.31 19.63
N GLU A 164 -8.25 -4.19 18.84
CA GLU A 164 -8.84 -5.29 18.08
C GLU A 164 -7.81 -5.87 17.09
N ALA A 165 -7.18 -5.03 16.27
CA ALA A 165 -6.18 -5.46 15.29
C ALA A 165 -4.97 -6.11 15.97
N ILE A 166 -4.53 -5.59 17.12
CA ILE A 166 -3.38 -6.13 17.88
C ILE A 166 -3.70 -7.48 18.51
N ASN A 167 -4.90 -7.63 19.09
CA ASN A 167 -5.22 -8.79 19.93
C ASN A 167 -5.87 -9.94 19.15
N PHE A 168 -6.56 -9.67 18.04
CA PHE A 168 -7.33 -10.66 17.31
C PHE A 168 -6.81 -10.98 15.92
N SER A 169 -5.98 -10.10 15.32
CA SER A 169 -5.45 -10.41 14.01
C SER A 169 -4.19 -11.26 14.09
N THR A 170 -4.20 -12.34 13.30
CA THR A 170 -3.03 -13.20 13.05
C THR A 170 -2.35 -12.86 11.72
N LYS A 171 -3.02 -12.08 10.86
CA LYS A 171 -2.58 -11.76 9.51
C LYS A 171 -2.01 -10.34 9.37
N ILE A 172 -2.36 -9.41 10.27
CA ILE A 172 -1.91 -8.02 10.18
C ILE A 172 -0.60 -7.86 10.94
N ARG A 173 0.42 -7.41 10.21
CA ARG A 173 1.74 -7.11 10.79
C ARG A 173 2.14 -5.66 10.52
N GLN A 174 2.54 -4.95 11.55
CA GLN A 174 2.93 -3.55 11.47
C GLN A 174 4.45 -3.39 11.45
N ILE A 175 4.95 -2.54 10.55
CA ILE A 175 6.35 -2.15 10.44
C ILE A 175 6.52 -0.64 10.67
N SER A 176 7.71 -0.24 11.11
CA SER A 176 7.96 1.16 11.48
C SER A 176 8.52 1.96 10.32
N VAL A 177 7.96 3.15 10.09
CA VAL A 177 8.49 4.18 9.17
C VAL A 177 9.28 5.27 9.91
N ALA A 178 9.53 5.11 11.21
CA ALA A 178 10.16 6.13 12.05
C ALA A 178 11.54 6.57 11.51
N SER A 179 12.39 5.62 11.09
CA SER A 179 13.71 5.93 10.54
C SER A 179 13.64 6.74 9.25
N LEU A 180 12.68 6.42 8.39
CA LEU A 180 12.45 7.16 7.14
C LEU A 180 11.99 8.58 7.42
N LEU A 181 11.04 8.77 8.33
CA LEU A 181 10.56 10.11 8.74
C LEU A 181 11.66 10.91 9.42
N ALA A 182 12.44 10.30 10.31
CA ALA A 182 13.55 10.97 10.98
C ALA A 182 14.59 11.48 9.98
N GLU A 183 14.97 10.67 9.00
CA GLU A 183 15.91 11.06 7.94
C GLU A 183 15.31 12.16 7.04
N SER A 184 14.03 12.08 6.72
CA SER A 184 13.35 13.12 5.93
C SER A 184 13.34 14.46 6.68
N ILE A 185 13.01 14.46 7.98
CA ILE A 185 13.03 15.67 8.82
C ILE A 185 14.46 16.22 8.93
N ARG A 186 15.46 15.36 9.15
CA ARG A 186 16.87 15.78 9.17
C ARG A 186 17.27 16.49 7.88
N ARG A 187 16.95 15.91 6.73
CA ARG A 187 17.26 16.50 5.40
C ARG A 187 16.57 17.84 5.20
N ILE A 188 15.31 17.94 5.54
CA ILE A 188 14.57 19.20 5.47
C ILE A 188 15.25 20.27 6.34
N ALA A 189 15.65 19.94 7.56
CA ALA A 189 16.29 20.86 8.47
C ALA A 189 17.69 21.31 8.01
N SER A 190 18.43 20.45 7.30
CA SER A 190 19.76 20.76 6.75
C SER A 190 19.74 21.30 5.32
N GLY A 191 18.56 21.41 4.69
CA GLY A 191 18.44 21.84 3.29
C GLY A 191 18.86 20.80 2.26
N ASP A 192 18.99 19.53 2.67
CA ASP A 192 19.33 18.44 1.79
C ASP A 192 18.11 17.96 0.98
N SER A 193 18.36 17.29 -0.15
CA SER A 193 17.28 16.75 -0.99
C SER A 193 16.58 15.57 -0.32
N VAL A 194 15.25 15.68 -0.17
CA VAL A 194 14.37 14.58 0.28
C VAL A 194 14.08 13.61 -0.86
N SER A 195 14.00 14.10 -2.11
CA SER A 195 13.70 13.28 -3.29
C SER A 195 14.69 12.14 -3.48
N SER A 196 15.95 12.34 -3.11
CA SER A 196 16.99 11.30 -3.21
C SER A 196 16.77 10.08 -2.33
N LEU A 197 15.80 10.11 -1.40
CA LEU A 197 15.38 8.94 -0.62
C LEU A 197 14.51 7.96 -1.43
N PHE A 198 14.01 8.37 -2.60
CA PHE A 198 13.01 7.64 -3.39
C PHE A 198 13.47 7.38 -4.82
N LEU A 199 14.59 7.98 -5.23
CA LEU A 199 15.18 7.79 -6.55
C LEU A 199 16.05 6.53 -6.48
N ASP A 200 15.47 5.37 -6.95
CA ASP A 200 16.27 4.31 -7.60
C ASP A 200 15.35 3.30 -8.28
#